data_f1fbb8ede13af43abbb49cbb9e104f43
#
_entry.id   f1fbb8ede13af43abbb49cbb9e104f43
#
_cell.length_a   1.000
_cell.length_b   1.000
_cell.length_c   1.000
_cell.angle_alpha   90.00
_cell.angle_beta   90.00
_cell.angle_gamma   90.00
#
_symmetry.space_group_name_H-M   'P 1'
#
loop_
_entity.id
_entity.type
_entity.pdbx_description
1 polymer ?
#
loop_
_entity_poly.entity_id
_entity_poly.type
_entity_poly.pdbx_seq_one_letter_code
_entity_poly.pdbx_strand_id
1 'polypeptide(L)'
;DNVTISSLKQETSHYKKLLAGYLLRLRTQAFEYLHILENNGVPDSTREEIEKFVTNQLSAVLPKDYYKYKTNYQLEHLYHQLDRPLRVCGMVKNEGEAGGGPFWVLNQRGELSVEIVETAQMNKNDQRQKKIAKEATHFNPVDLICNVRNHKGKKSKLKSFPVCGMEVWLIGIPFL
;
A
#
# COMPACT_ATOMS: atom_id res chain seq x y z
N ASP A 1 22.14 3.67 4.49
CA ASP A 1 22.14 4.79 3.54
C ASP A 1 23.09 4.47 2.40
N ASN A 2 22.53 4.14 1.21
CA ASN A 2 23.31 3.71 0.04
C ASN A 2 23.90 4.90 -0.75
N VAL A 3 23.67 6.12 -0.33
CA VAL A 3 24.17 7.33 -0.98
C VAL A 3 25.55 7.66 -0.46
N THR A 4 26.57 7.36 -1.24
CA THR A 4 27.98 7.57 -0.89
C THR A 4 28.46 9.00 -1.17
N ILE A 5 27.85 9.71 -2.12
CA ILE A 5 28.26 11.04 -2.56
C ILE A 5 27.60 12.11 -1.67
N SER A 6 28.43 12.91 -0.99
CA SER A 6 27.94 13.93 -0.03
C SER A 6 26.99 14.97 -0.64
N SER A 7 27.19 15.37 -1.89
CA SER A 7 26.31 16.31 -2.61
C SER A 7 24.89 15.76 -2.82
N LEU A 8 24.72 14.45 -3.02
CA LEU A 8 23.43 13.82 -3.23
C LEU A 8 22.68 13.54 -1.92
N LYS A 9 23.36 13.56 -0.76
CA LYS A 9 22.72 13.32 0.55
C LYS A 9 21.67 14.38 0.87
N GLN A 10 21.91 15.61 0.48
CA GLN A 10 20.96 16.70 0.73
C GLN A 10 19.68 16.51 -0.09
N GLU A 11 19.79 16.17 -1.36
CA GLU A 11 18.64 15.86 -2.23
C GLU A 11 17.87 14.64 -1.74
N THR A 12 18.56 13.56 -1.40
CA THR A 12 17.94 12.36 -0.83
C THR A 12 17.15 12.71 0.45
N SER A 13 17.73 13.52 1.33
CA SER A 13 17.03 13.98 2.54
C SER A 13 15.78 14.81 2.21
N HIS A 14 15.84 15.63 1.16
CA HIS A 14 14.69 16.41 0.69
C HIS A 14 13.55 15.50 0.21
N TYR A 15 13.85 14.53 -0.64
CA TYR A 15 12.84 13.56 -1.11
C TYR A 15 12.25 12.71 0.02
N LYS A 16 13.05 12.28 0.98
CA LYS A 16 12.57 11.59 2.19
C LYS A 16 11.56 12.44 2.98
N LYS A 17 11.82 13.73 3.11
CA LYS A 17 10.89 14.67 3.77
C LYS A 17 9.59 14.84 2.98
N LEU A 18 9.65 14.89 1.64
CA LEU A 18 8.46 14.96 0.80
C LEU A 18 7.60 13.71 0.95
N LEU A 19 8.20 12.52 0.89
CA LEU A 19 7.49 11.25 1.08
C LEU A 19 6.87 11.19 2.50
N ALA A 20 7.59 11.65 3.51
CA ALA A 20 7.08 11.70 4.88
C ALA A 20 5.89 12.66 5.02
N GLY A 21 5.98 13.86 4.41
CA GLY A 21 4.87 14.83 4.39
C GLY A 21 3.63 14.25 3.71
N TYR A 22 3.82 13.54 2.60
CA TYR A 22 2.72 12.87 1.90
C TYR A 22 2.08 11.77 2.77
N LEU A 23 2.89 10.93 3.43
CA LEU A 23 2.39 9.93 4.37
C LEU A 23 1.59 10.56 5.50
N LEU A 24 2.09 11.66 6.09
CA LEU A 24 1.40 12.34 7.19
C LEU A 24 0.02 12.86 6.75
N ARG A 25 -0.09 13.42 5.55
CA ARG A 25 -1.36 13.85 4.97
C ARG A 25 -2.35 12.70 4.83
N LEU A 26 -1.93 11.60 4.19
CA LEU A 26 -2.78 10.41 4.01
C LEU A 26 -3.18 9.80 5.35
N ARG A 27 -2.25 9.71 6.30
CA ARG A 27 -2.51 9.18 7.64
C ARG A 27 -3.56 10.02 8.38
N THR A 28 -3.42 11.34 8.36
CA THR A 28 -4.36 12.23 9.04
C THR A 28 -5.77 12.01 8.51
N GLN A 29 -5.94 12.02 7.20
CA GLN A 29 -7.24 11.78 6.56
C GLN A 29 -7.79 10.38 6.87
N ALA A 30 -6.95 9.34 6.82
CA ALA A 30 -7.37 7.98 7.16
C ALA A 30 -7.82 7.87 8.63
N PHE A 31 -7.15 8.56 9.55
CA PHE A 31 -7.50 8.57 10.97
C PHE A 31 -8.81 9.32 11.24
N GLU A 32 -9.05 10.43 10.55
CA GLU A 32 -10.33 11.14 10.59
C GLU A 32 -11.47 10.23 10.14
N TYR A 33 -11.31 9.52 9.03
CA TYR A 33 -12.29 8.58 8.54
C TYR A 33 -12.51 7.39 9.49
N LEU A 34 -11.47 6.85 10.11
CA LEU A 34 -11.60 5.80 11.13
C LEU A 34 -12.44 6.28 12.32
N HIS A 35 -12.21 7.50 12.79
CA HIS A 35 -13.02 8.08 13.86
C HIS A 35 -14.49 8.27 13.43
N ILE A 36 -14.75 8.67 12.20
CA ILE A 36 -16.12 8.77 11.66
C ILE A 36 -16.77 7.40 11.61
N LEU A 37 -16.07 6.38 11.12
CA LEU A 37 -16.58 5.01 11.00
C LEU A 37 -16.82 4.31 12.35
N GLU A 38 -16.20 4.79 13.43
CA GLU A 38 -16.44 4.31 14.80
C GLU A 38 -17.77 4.86 15.38
N ASN A 39 -18.36 5.88 14.75
CA ASN A 39 -19.65 6.43 15.16
C ASN A 39 -20.79 5.77 14.40
N ASN A 40 -21.96 5.71 15.04
CA ASN A 40 -23.19 5.23 14.38
C ASN A 40 -23.73 6.30 13.43
N GLY A 41 -24.39 5.86 12.35
CA GLY A 41 -25.14 6.75 11.47
C GLY A 41 -24.26 7.52 10.47
N VAL A 42 -23.27 6.85 9.87
CA VAL A 42 -22.45 7.43 8.80
C VAL A 42 -23.33 7.72 7.57
N PRO A 43 -23.39 8.98 7.09
CA PRO A 43 -24.16 9.33 5.89
C PRO A 43 -23.59 8.64 4.63
N ASP A 44 -24.47 8.36 3.66
CA ASP A 44 -24.05 7.75 2.39
C ASP A 44 -23.02 8.61 1.63
N SER A 45 -23.17 9.94 1.66
CA SER A 45 -22.20 10.85 1.04
C SER A 45 -20.79 10.71 1.66
N THR A 46 -20.70 10.56 2.98
CA THR A 46 -19.45 10.35 3.68
C THR A 46 -18.85 8.97 3.37
N ARG A 47 -19.70 7.92 3.30
CA ARG A 47 -19.27 6.58 2.89
C ARG A 47 -18.65 6.62 1.49
N GLU A 48 -19.32 7.28 0.52
CA GLU A 48 -18.79 7.43 -0.84
C GLU A 48 -17.48 8.24 -0.91
N GLU A 49 -17.33 9.23 -0.05
CA GLU A 49 -16.06 9.97 0.07
C GLU A 49 -14.94 9.07 0.56
N ILE A 50 -15.20 8.24 1.58
CA ILE A 50 -14.25 7.26 2.09
C ILE A 50 -13.92 6.21 1.03
N GLU A 51 -14.89 5.70 0.27
CA GLU A 51 -14.68 4.79 -0.86
C GLU A 51 -13.71 5.38 -1.89
N LYS A 52 -13.92 6.64 -2.30
CA LYS A 52 -13.04 7.36 -3.22
C LYS A 52 -11.63 7.53 -2.64
N PHE A 53 -11.53 7.81 -1.35
CA PHE A 53 -10.23 7.94 -0.70
C PHE A 53 -9.46 6.62 -0.69
N VAL A 54 -10.07 5.51 -0.26
CA VAL A 54 -9.38 4.22 -0.19
C VAL A 54 -9.00 3.70 -1.58
N THR A 55 -9.83 3.93 -2.59
CA THR A 55 -9.55 3.48 -3.96
C THR A 55 -8.51 4.36 -4.65
N ASN A 56 -8.66 5.68 -4.60
CA ASN A 56 -7.84 6.61 -5.38
C ASN A 56 -6.54 7.00 -4.69
N GLN A 57 -6.53 7.05 -3.33
CA GLN A 57 -5.35 7.50 -2.59
C GLN A 57 -4.59 6.35 -1.95
N LEU A 58 -5.26 5.26 -1.57
CA LEU A 58 -4.61 4.11 -0.94
C LEU A 58 -4.48 2.91 -1.88
N SER A 59 -4.92 3.03 -3.14
CA SER A 59 -4.88 1.96 -4.14
C SER A 59 -5.57 0.67 -3.67
N ALA A 60 -6.59 0.80 -2.82
CA ALA A 60 -7.38 -0.35 -2.39
C ALA A 60 -8.36 -0.78 -3.49
N VAL A 61 -8.56 -2.08 -3.61
CA VAL A 61 -9.54 -2.65 -4.54
C VAL A 61 -10.75 -3.09 -3.76
N LEU A 62 -11.91 -2.51 -4.07
CA LEU A 62 -13.16 -2.96 -3.50
C LEU A 62 -13.57 -4.31 -4.10
N PRO A 63 -14.17 -5.23 -3.31
CA PRO A 63 -14.68 -6.49 -3.83
C PRO A 63 -15.70 -6.28 -4.95
N LYS A 64 -15.75 -7.18 -5.94
CA LYS A 64 -16.69 -7.07 -7.07
C LYS A 64 -18.14 -6.93 -6.64
N ASP A 65 -18.51 -7.56 -5.52
CA ASP A 65 -19.86 -7.55 -4.97
C ASP A 65 -20.06 -6.52 -3.86
N TYR A 66 -19.10 -5.62 -3.65
CA TYR A 66 -19.12 -4.61 -2.58
C TYR A 66 -20.45 -3.83 -2.51
N TYR A 67 -20.96 -3.38 -3.64
CA TYR A 67 -22.22 -2.62 -3.71
C TYR A 67 -23.48 -3.46 -3.49
N LYS A 68 -23.37 -4.79 -3.42
CA LYS A 68 -24.46 -5.69 -3.02
C LYS A 68 -24.51 -5.92 -1.51
N TYR A 69 -23.46 -5.53 -0.79
CA TYR A 69 -23.41 -5.67 0.66
C TYR A 69 -24.36 -4.68 1.34
N LYS A 70 -24.89 -5.07 2.49
CA LYS A 70 -25.59 -4.14 3.37
C LYS A 70 -24.62 -3.04 3.84
N THR A 71 -25.12 -1.83 4.08
CA THR A 71 -24.31 -0.66 4.45
C THR A 71 -23.35 -0.92 5.60
N ASN A 72 -23.77 -1.65 6.66
CA ASN A 72 -22.88 -1.96 7.77
C ASN A 72 -21.67 -2.81 7.37
N TYR A 73 -21.81 -3.76 6.45
CA TYR A 73 -20.69 -4.54 5.93
C TYR A 73 -19.78 -3.71 5.00
N GLN A 74 -20.35 -2.75 4.26
CA GLN A 74 -19.56 -1.80 3.48
C GLN A 74 -18.70 -0.93 4.40
N LEU A 75 -19.29 -0.38 5.48
CA LEU A 75 -18.57 0.42 6.47
C LEU A 75 -17.48 -0.39 7.20
N GLU A 76 -17.78 -1.63 7.58
CA GLU A 76 -16.80 -2.53 8.18
C GLU A 76 -15.63 -2.82 7.23
N HIS A 77 -15.92 -3.06 5.95
CA HIS A 77 -14.89 -3.24 4.93
C HIS A 77 -13.99 -2.01 4.81
N LEU A 78 -14.56 -0.82 4.73
CA LEU A 78 -13.81 0.44 4.66
C LEU A 78 -12.97 0.65 5.92
N TYR A 79 -13.50 0.35 7.10
CA TYR A 79 -12.75 0.40 8.34
C TYR A 79 -11.51 -0.49 8.28
N HIS A 80 -11.65 -1.74 7.82
CA HIS A 80 -10.51 -2.65 7.67
C HIS A 80 -9.51 -2.22 6.61
N GLN A 81 -9.95 -1.53 5.56
CA GLN A 81 -9.03 -0.96 4.56
C GLN A 81 -8.20 0.21 5.14
N LEU A 82 -8.76 0.97 6.07
CA LEU A 82 -8.10 2.12 6.69
C LEU A 82 -7.26 1.75 7.92
N ASP A 83 -7.70 0.76 8.75
CA ASP A 83 -6.98 0.34 9.97
C ASP A 83 -5.83 -0.62 9.65
N ARG A 84 -4.97 -0.17 8.74
CA ARG A 84 -3.74 -0.87 8.32
C ARG A 84 -2.54 0.05 8.42
N PRO A 85 -1.33 -0.49 8.59
CA PRO A 85 -0.11 0.30 8.46
C PRO A 85 -0.03 0.93 7.06
N LEU A 86 0.07 2.25 7.00
CA LEU A 86 0.30 2.98 5.76
C LEU A 86 1.80 3.07 5.48
N ARG A 87 2.16 2.95 4.20
CA ARG A 87 3.51 3.21 3.72
C ARG A 87 3.48 4.00 2.44
N VAL A 88 4.46 4.86 2.28
CA VAL A 88 4.74 5.59 1.05
C VAL A 88 6.12 5.19 0.59
N CYS A 89 6.22 4.79 -0.68
CA CYS A 89 7.43 4.26 -1.27
C CYS A 89 7.83 5.14 -2.45
N GLY A 90 9.11 5.47 -2.55
CA GLY A 90 9.66 6.01 -3.78
C GLY A 90 9.68 4.95 -4.87
N MET A 91 9.31 5.33 -6.08
CA MET A 91 9.36 4.47 -7.27
C MET A 91 10.12 5.17 -8.37
N VAL A 92 10.99 4.40 -9.03
CA VAL A 92 11.71 4.86 -10.22
C VAL A 92 11.56 3.84 -11.34
N LYS A 93 11.83 4.27 -12.57
CA LYS A 93 11.80 3.40 -13.73
C LYS A 93 12.86 2.31 -13.58
N ASN A 94 12.50 1.08 -13.92
CA ASN A 94 13.44 -0.05 -13.88
C ASN A 94 14.28 -0.06 -15.17
N GLU A 95 15.58 0.09 -15.03
CA GLU A 95 16.53 0.03 -16.13
C GLU A 95 17.44 -1.21 -16.05
N GLY A 96 17.04 -2.20 -15.23
CA GLY A 96 17.76 -3.46 -15.04
C GLY A 96 18.35 -3.64 -13.64
N GLU A 97 17.98 -2.77 -12.69
CA GLU A 97 18.43 -2.87 -11.31
C GLU A 97 17.78 -4.07 -10.60
N ALA A 98 18.55 -4.66 -9.68
CA ALA A 98 18.05 -5.67 -8.78
C ALA A 98 17.36 -5.00 -7.59
N GLY A 99 16.17 -5.48 -7.23
CA GLY A 99 15.46 -4.95 -6.05
C GLY A 99 14.01 -5.34 -6.02
N GLY A 100 13.30 -4.80 -5.04
CA GLY A 100 11.87 -4.94 -4.90
C GLY A 100 11.12 -3.96 -5.80
N GLY A 101 9.94 -4.35 -6.23
CA GLY A 101 9.07 -3.52 -7.07
C GLY A 101 7.63 -3.52 -6.59
N PRO A 102 6.81 -2.61 -7.14
CA PRO A 102 5.39 -2.59 -6.88
C PRO A 102 4.69 -3.67 -7.70
N PHE A 103 3.94 -4.53 -7.02
CA PHE A 103 3.16 -5.58 -7.65
C PHE A 103 1.77 -5.66 -7.05
N TRP A 104 0.80 -6.07 -7.85
CA TRP A 104 -0.48 -6.52 -7.34
C TRP A 104 -0.32 -7.89 -6.69
N VAL A 105 -0.71 -7.99 -5.45
CA VAL A 105 -0.63 -9.21 -4.64
C VAL A 105 -2.02 -9.66 -4.26
N LEU A 106 -2.33 -10.91 -4.54
CA LEU A 106 -3.56 -11.57 -4.09
C LEU A 106 -3.26 -12.28 -2.77
N ASN A 107 -3.97 -11.92 -1.71
CA ASN A 107 -3.83 -12.58 -0.42
C ASN A 107 -4.66 -13.89 -0.37
N GLN A 108 -4.50 -14.66 0.72
CA GLN A 108 -5.23 -15.92 0.92
C GLN A 108 -6.75 -15.77 0.98
N ARG A 109 -7.25 -14.55 1.21
CA ARG A 109 -8.69 -14.24 1.24
C ARG A 109 -9.23 -13.83 -0.14
N GLY A 110 -8.38 -13.81 -1.17
CA GLY A 110 -8.74 -13.34 -2.51
C GLY A 110 -8.79 -11.81 -2.65
N GLU A 111 -8.22 -11.07 -1.70
CA GLU A 111 -8.15 -9.60 -1.77
C GLU A 111 -6.90 -9.17 -2.50
N LEU A 112 -7.05 -8.19 -3.40
CA LEU A 112 -5.94 -7.59 -4.13
C LEU A 112 -5.43 -6.35 -3.40
N SER A 113 -4.11 -6.25 -3.28
CA SER A 113 -3.42 -5.04 -2.80
C SER A 113 -2.14 -4.78 -3.57
N VAL A 114 -1.72 -3.52 -3.64
CA VAL A 114 -0.40 -3.16 -4.18
C VAL A 114 0.63 -3.28 -3.06
N GLU A 115 1.64 -4.11 -3.29
CA GLU A 115 2.69 -4.37 -2.32
C GLU A 115 4.07 -4.21 -2.96
N ILE A 116 5.07 -3.82 -2.16
CA ILE A 116 6.46 -3.95 -2.56
C ILE A 116 6.88 -5.39 -2.33
N VAL A 117 7.25 -6.06 -3.39
CA VAL A 117 7.72 -7.45 -3.34
C VAL A 117 9.17 -7.51 -3.76
N GLU A 118 10.00 -8.01 -2.86
CA GLU A 118 11.41 -8.26 -3.12
C GLU A 118 11.60 -9.54 -3.96
N THR A 119 12.58 -9.56 -4.84
CA THR A 119 12.89 -10.75 -5.67
C THR A 119 13.09 -12.02 -4.83
N ALA A 120 13.62 -11.87 -3.60
CA ALA A 120 13.81 -12.99 -2.68
C ALA A 120 12.49 -13.58 -2.14
N GLN A 121 11.39 -12.83 -2.20
CA GLN A 121 10.05 -13.25 -1.74
C GLN A 121 9.27 -13.97 -2.84
N MET A 122 9.75 -13.93 -4.07
CA MET A 122 9.09 -14.56 -5.21
C MET A 122 9.41 -16.05 -5.28
N ASN A 123 8.45 -16.84 -5.74
CA ASN A 123 8.67 -18.26 -5.99
C ASN A 123 9.54 -18.46 -7.24
N LYS A 124 10.80 -18.82 -7.02
CA LYS A 124 11.77 -19.04 -8.09
C LYS A 124 11.42 -20.21 -9.04
N ASN A 125 10.49 -21.07 -8.65
CA ASN A 125 10.03 -22.19 -9.48
C ASN A 125 8.78 -21.86 -10.29
N ASP A 126 8.09 -20.75 -10.01
CA ASP A 126 6.91 -20.31 -10.74
C ASP A 126 7.31 -19.45 -11.96
N GLN A 127 7.12 -20.00 -13.16
CA GLN A 127 7.47 -19.32 -14.41
C GLN A 127 6.62 -18.06 -14.67
N ARG A 128 5.39 -17.99 -14.14
CA ARG A 128 4.51 -16.83 -14.27
C ARG A 128 5.07 -15.68 -13.42
N GLN A 129 5.45 -15.95 -12.16
CA GLN A 129 6.06 -14.94 -11.31
C GLN A 129 7.39 -14.43 -11.88
N LYS A 130 8.22 -15.32 -12.44
CA LYS A 130 9.45 -14.91 -13.14
C LYS A 130 9.18 -13.96 -14.30
N LYS A 131 8.16 -14.28 -15.12
CA LYS A 131 7.77 -13.45 -16.26
C LYS A 131 7.33 -12.07 -15.79
N ILE A 132 6.41 -11.99 -14.82
CA ILE A 132 5.90 -10.74 -14.26
C ILE A 132 7.05 -9.90 -13.66
N ALA A 133 7.95 -10.53 -12.89
CA ALA A 133 9.10 -9.85 -12.32
C ALA A 133 10.04 -9.26 -13.40
N LYS A 134 10.24 -9.99 -14.50
CA LYS A 134 11.05 -9.52 -15.63
C LYS A 134 10.41 -8.36 -16.39
N GLU A 135 9.07 -8.32 -16.43
CA GLU A 135 8.28 -7.28 -17.09
C GLU A 135 8.01 -6.07 -16.18
N ALA A 136 8.54 -6.06 -14.95
CA ALA A 136 8.36 -4.96 -14.01
C ALA A 136 8.96 -3.67 -14.56
N THR A 137 8.12 -2.64 -14.70
CA THR A 137 8.50 -1.35 -15.29
C THR A 137 9.13 -0.39 -14.28
N HIS A 138 8.92 -0.62 -13.00
CA HIS A 138 9.39 0.22 -11.91
C HIS A 138 9.98 -0.63 -10.78
N PHE A 139 10.88 -0.04 -10.01
CA PHE A 139 11.41 -0.64 -8.80
C PHE A 139 11.45 0.38 -7.65
N ASN A 140 11.57 -0.09 -6.43
CA ASN A 140 11.72 0.75 -5.25
C ASN A 140 13.21 0.96 -4.95
N PRO A 141 13.74 2.20 -5.06
CA PRO A 141 15.16 2.47 -4.87
C PRO A 141 15.57 2.54 -3.40
N VAL A 142 14.80 1.96 -2.47
CA VAL A 142 15.13 1.80 -1.03
C VAL A 142 14.26 2.60 -0.04
N ASP A 143 13.80 3.80 -0.37
CA ASP A 143 13.14 4.64 0.63
C ASP A 143 11.66 4.25 0.84
N LEU A 144 11.39 3.74 2.04
CA LEU A 144 10.08 3.39 2.56
C LEU A 144 9.79 4.23 3.80
N ILE A 145 8.74 5.00 3.78
CA ILE A 145 8.27 5.73 4.95
C ILE A 145 7.00 5.05 5.47
N CYS A 146 7.01 4.58 6.71
CA CYS A 146 5.93 3.80 7.29
C CYS A 146 5.28 4.49 8.48
N ASN A 147 3.95 4.44 8.56
CA ASN A 147 3.23 4.75 9.78
C ASN A 147 3.21 3.51 10.69
N VAL A 148 3.79 3.63 11.87
CA VAL A 148 3.96 2.53 12.84
C VAL A 148 2.97 2.58 14.00
N ARG A 149 2.02 3.52 13.99
CA ARG A 149 0.98 3.65 15.01
C ARG A 149 -0.39 3.77 14.35
N ASN A 150 -1.39 3.11 14.95
CA ASN A 150 -2.78 3.25 14.53
C ASN A 150 -3.39 4.57 15.06
N HIS A 151 -4.64 4.86 14.66
CA HIS A 151 -5.40 6.07 15.06
C HIS A 151 -5.61 6.19 16.58
N LYS A 152 -5.46 5.10 17.35
CA LYS A 152 -5.50 5.07 18.83
C LYS A 152 -4.11 5.24 19.48
N GLY A 153 -3.09 5.58 18.69
CA GLY A 153 -1.70 5.77 19.18
C GLY A 153 -0.95 4.49 19.52
N LYS A 154 -1.58 3.31 19.39
CA LYS A 154 -0.95 2.01 19.65
C LYS A 154 -0.01 1.63 18.51
N LYS A 155 1.10 0.96 18.84
CA LYS A 155 2.01 0.42 17.82
C LYS A 155 1.27 -0.59 16.94
N SER A 156 1.36 -0.43 15.62
CA SER A 156 0.84 -1.39 14.67
C SER A 156 1.63 -2.69 14.75
N LYS A 157 0.93 -3.82 14.72
CA LYS A 157 1.56 -5.15 14.69
C LYS A 157 2.03 -5.44 13.25
N LEU A 158 3.13 -4.83 12.82
CA LEU A 158 3.65 -4.95 11.45
C LEU A 158 3.84 -6.40 10.99
N LYS A 159 4.17 -7.31 11.92
CA LYS A 159 4.26 -8.76 11.67
C LYS A 159 2.93 -9.42 11.31
N SER A 160 1.80 -8.80 11.64
CA SER A 160 0.46 -9.30 11.30
C SER A 160 0.02 -8.94 9.87
N PHE A 161 0.83 -8.17 9.17
CA PHE A 161 0.64 -7.80 7.77
C PHE A 161 1.83 -8.28 6.92
N PRO A 162 2.16 -9.59 6.94
CA PRO A 162 3.31 -10.07 6.23
C PRO A 162 2.99 -10.19 4.74
N VAL A 163 3.88 -9.67 3.92
CA VAL A 163 3.99 -10.07 2.52
C VAL A 163 4.64 -11.46 2.41
N CYS A 164 5.21 -11.95 3.53
CA CYS A 164 5.95 -13.21 3.60
C CYS A 164 5.02 -14.40 3.84
N GLY A 165 4.97 -15.34 2.91
CA GLY A 165 4.20 -16.60 3.00
C GLY A 165 2.91 -16.64 2.20
N MET A 166 2.60 -15.60 1.43
CA MET A 166 1.48 -15.58 0.50
C MET A 166 1.88 -16.20 -0.84
N GLU A 167 0.96 -16.92 -1.47
CA GLU A 167 1.04 -17.13 -2.91
C GLU A 167 0.89 -15.78 -3.59
N VAL A 168 2.03 -15.21 -3.97
CA VAL A 168 2.08 -13.91 -4.64
C VAL A 168 1.63 -14.12 -6.08
N TRP A 169 0.37 -13.82 -6.36
CA TRP A 169 -0.10 -13.70 -7.74
C TRP A 169 0.24 -12.28 -8.20
N LEU A 170 1.38 -12.16 -8.86
CA LEU A 170 1.82 -10.89 -9.41
C LEU A 170 0.98 -10.56 -10.65
N ILE A 171 0.35 -9.40 -10.65
CA ILE A 171 -0.26 -8.80 -11.84
C ILE A 171 0.56 -7.54 -12.11
N GLY A 172 1.15 -7.42 -13.30
CA GLY A 172 1.89 -6.23 -13.67
C GLY A 172 1.02 -4.97 -13.56
N ILE A 173 1.56 -3.91 -12.99
CA ILE A 173 0.89 -2.62 -12.92
C ILE A 173 1.23 -1.86 -14.20
N PRO A 174 0.27 -1.58 -15.10
CA PRO A 174 0.47 -0.54 -16.08
C PRO A 174 0.41 0.80 -15.34
N PHE A 175 1.57 1.43 -15.11
CA PHE A 175 1.58 2.85 -14.78
C PHE A 175 1.31 3.64 -16.06
N LEU A 176 0.25 4.44 -16.03
CA LEU A 176 -0.04 5.47 -17.01
C LEU A 176 1.02 6.56 -16.98
#